data_99cd546b24eac6a4fa49c026285be722
#
_entry.id   99cd546b24eac6a4fa49c026285be722
#
_cell.length_a   1.000
_cell.length_b   1.000
_cell.length_c   1.000
_cell.angle_alpha   90.00
_cell.angle_beta   90.00
_cell.angle_gamma   90.00
#
_symmetry.space_group_name_H-M   'P 1'
#
loop_
_entity.id
_entity.type
_entity.pdbx_description
1 polymer ?
#
loop_
_entity_poly.entity_id
_entity_poly.type
_entity_poly.pdbx_seq_one_letter_code
_entity_poly.pdbx_strand_id
1 'polypeptide(L)'
;VGCHETPTGVTRFDDSARLKKALKRPPSIPGPQPGEKDGHRALDYAHDVQPVFDKYCQKCHSGAEPKGNLDLSGTLTELFNVSYETLLPSDFERRYSLLGLIIAENVPKTGNVDYLPAKSLGSHTSVLVAMLSQGKVKLADPKRAERAAKLAEVHKDIKLAPEELLKLTNWIDTNCQY
;
A
#
# COMPACT_ATOMS: atom_id res chain seq x y z
N VAL A 1 26.87 12.45 2.40
CA VAL A 1 27.71 11.58 3.23
C VAL A 1 26.82 10.43 3.69
N GLY A 2 27.13 9.21 3.27
CA GLY A 2 26.40 8.01 3.69
C GLY A 2 26.85 7.53 5.08
N CYS A 3 26.03 6.68 5.71
CA CYS A 3 26.30 6.14 7.05
C CYS A 3 27.58 5.31 7.14
N HIS A 4 28.17 4.90 5.99
CA HIS A 4 29.37 4.10 5.90
C HIS A 4 30.58 4.85 5.32
N GLU A 5 30.46 6.14 5.14
CA GLU A 5 31.53 6.99 4.61
C GLU A 5 32.24 7.71 5.74
N THR A 6 33.59 7.72 5.68
CA THR A 6 34.40 8.53 6.59
C THR A 6 34.57 9.95 6.04
N PRO A 7 34.79 10.95 6.88
CA PRO A 7 35.00 12.34 6.42
C PRO A 7 36.13 12.50 5.38
N THR A 8 37.11 11.61 5.42
CA THR A 8 38.25 11.59 4.49
C THR A 8 38.03 10.66 3.29
N GLY A 9 37.06 9.80 3.34
CA GLY A 9 36.71 8.81 2.30
C GLY A 9 35.45 9.15 1.49
N VAL A 10 34.97 10.37 1.59
CA VAL A 10 33.79 10.80 0.82
C VAL A 10 34.16 10.94 -0.64
N THR A 11 33.42 10.26 -1.50
CA THR A 11 33.54 10.41 -2.95
C THR A 11 33.21 11.85 -3.33
N ARG A 12 34.11 12.51 -4.06
CA ARG A 12 33.85 13.86 -4.54
C ARG A 12 32.58 13.89 -5.41
N PHE A 13 31.82 14.96 -5.26
CA PHE A 13 30.54 15.13 -5.93
C PHE A 13 30.63 15.04 -7.46
N ASP A 14 31.71 15.57 -8.01
CA ASP A 14 32.04 15.61 -9.43
C ASP A 14 32.53 14.26 -10.01
N ASP A 15 33.06 13.37 -9.16
CA ASP A 15 33.59 12.08 -9.57
C ASP A 15 32.56 10.95 -9.57
N SER A 16 31.41 11.16 -8.97
CA SER A 16 30.37 10.14 -8.85
C SER A 16 29.50 10.03 -10.11
N ALA A 17 29.65 8.96 -10.87
CA ALA A 17 28.78 8.64 -11.99
C ALA A 17 27.30 8.50 -11.57
N ARG A 18 27.02 8.08 -10.32
CA ARG A 18 25.67 7.98 -9.76
C ARG A 18 25.07 9.35 -9.51
N LEU A 19 25.84 10.26 -8.95
CA LEU A 19 25.42 11.63 -8.73
C LEU A 19 25.15 12.35 -10.04
N LYS A 20 26.02 12.22 -11.03
CA LYS A 20 25.81 12.77 -12.38
C LYS A 20 24.52 12.24 -13.00
N LYS A 21 24.18 10.98 -12.74
CA LYS A 21 22.92 10.38 -13.23
C LYS A 21 21.70 10.93 -12.50
N ALA A 22 21.77 11.12 -11.18
CA ALA A 22 20.71 11.72 -10.39
C ALA A 22 20.44 13.20 -10.75
N LEU A 23 21.48 13.95 -11.09
CA LEU A 23 21.38 15.35 -11.50
C LEU A 23 20.92 15.57 -12.95
N LYS A 24 20.71 14.51 -13.73
CA LYS A 24 20.23 14.63 -15.12
C LYS A 24 18.82 15.15 -15.24
N ARG A 25 18.07 15.14 -14.18
CA ARG A 25 16.72 15.73 -14.14
C ARG A 25 16.54 16.53 -12.86
N PRO A 26 15.72 17.58 -12.87
CA PRO A 26 15.36 18.29 -11.64
C PRO A 26 14.61 17.35 -10.68
N PRO A 27 14.59 17.64 -9.39
CA PRO A 27 13.72 16.96 -8.44
C PRO A 27 12.28 17.00 -8.89
N SER A 28 11.53 15.94 -8.63
CA SER A 28 10.10 15.91 -8.90
C SER A 28 9.38 16.86 -7.94
N ILE A 29 8.47 17.66 -8.47
CA ILE A 29 7.59 18.51 -7.66
C ILE A 29 6.39 17.66 -7.24
N PRO A 30 5.95 17.71 -5.96
CA PRO A 30 4.71 17.07 -5.54
C PRO A 30 3.53 17.53 -6.40
N GLY A 31 2.73 16.59 -6.84
CA GLY A 31 1.53 16.84 -7.63
C GLY A 31 0.24 16.59 -6.83
N PRO A 32 -0.91 16.83 -7.43
CA PRO A 32 -2.20 16.53 -6.82
C PRO A 32 -2.38 15.03 -6.58
N GLN A 33 -3.27 14.67 -5.66
CA GLN A 33 -3.67 13.28 -5.46
C GLN A 33 -4.43 12.73 -6.69
N PRO A 34 -4.42 11.41 -6.91
CA PRO A 34 -5.10 10.81 -8.05
C PRO A 34 -6.57 11.26 -8.16
N GLY A 35 -6.95 11.79 -9.33
CA GLY A 35 -8.28 12.31 -9.59
C GLY A 35 -8.49 13.78 -9.20
N GLU A 36 -7.51 14.43 -8.59
CA GLU A 36 -7.54 15.88 -8.32
C GLU A 36 -6.87 16.66 -9.45
N LYS A 37 -7.31 17.90 -9.67
CA LYS A 37 -6.79 18.75 -10.75
C LYS A 37 -5.65 19.64 -10.29
N ASP A 38 -5.73 20.12 -9.07
CA ASP A 38 -4.85 21.16 -8.54
C ASP A 38 -4.39 20.86 -7.11
N GLY A 39 -3.29 21.50 -6.74
CA GLY A 39 -2.77 21.44 -5.38
C GLY A 39 -1.89 20.23 -5.12
N HIS A 40 -1.49 20.12 -3.87
CA HIS A 40 -0.79 18.96 -3.31
C HIS A 40 -1.14 18.87 -1.84
N ARG A 41 -1.41 17.68 -1.37
CA ARG A 41 -1.69 17.36 0.03
C ARG A 41 -1.19 15.96 0.37
N ALA A 42 -1.06 15.68 1.64
CA ALA A 42 -0.80 14.32 2.09
C ALA A 42 -1.98 13.41 1.69
N LEU A 43 -1.66 12.14 1.43
CA LEU A 43 -2.68 11.11 1.29
C LEU A 43 -3.35 10.92 2.66
N ASP A 44 -4.67 10.82 2.66
CA ASP A 44 -5.51 10.71 3.85
C ASP A 44 -6.50 9.55 3.66
N TYR A 45 -6.56 8.66 4.63
CA TYR A 45 -7.42 7.48 4.52
C TYR A 45 -8.89 7.85 4.35
N ALA A 46 -9.37 8.78 5.16
CA ALA A 46 -10.78 9.15 5.17
C ALA A 46 -11.22 9.84 3.86
N HIS A 47 -10.32 10.61 3.23
CA HIS A 47 -10.61 11.31 1.97
C HIS A 47 -10.26 10.51 0.71
N ASP A 48 -9.24 9.67 0.76
CA ASP A 48 -8.75 9.00 -0.45
C ASP A 48 -9.16 7.54 -0.56
N VAL A 49 -9.20 6.83 0.57
CA VAL A 49 -9.39 5.39 0.61
C VAL A 49 -10.82 5.02 0.99
N GLN A 50 -11.35 5.60 2.07
CA GLN A 50 -12.70 5.29 2.55
C GLN A 50 -13.78 5.49 1.47
N PRO A 51 -13.78 6.57 0.67
CA PRO A 51 -14.78 6.74 -0.39
C PRO A 51 -14.77 5.64 -1.45
N VAL A 52 -13.63 5.00 -1.69
CA VAL A 52 -13.55 3.84 -2.60
C VAL A 52 -14.29 2.65 -1.99
N PHE A 53 -14.08 2.38 -0.71
CA PHE A 53 -14.79 1.30 -0.01
C PHE A 53 -16.29 1.59 0.12
N ASP A 54 -16.69 2.81 0.40
CA ASP A 54 -18.08 3.22 0.48
C ASP A 54 -18.82 2.95 -0.84
N LYS A 55 -18.17 3.28 -1.94
CA LYS A 55 -18.75 3.15 -3.28
C LYS A 55 -18.86 1.70 -3.75
N TYR A 56 -17.87 0.86 -3.47
CA TYR A 56 -17.77 -0.44 -4.11
C TYR A 56 -17.93 -1.64 -3.17
N CYS A 57 -17.64 -1.47 -1.88
CA CYS A 57 -17.45 -2.60 -0.97
C CYS A 57 -18.49 -2.65 0.17
N GLN A 58 -18.92 -1.50 0.65
CA GLN A 58 -19.74 -1.37 1.85
C GLN A 58 -21.08 -2.11 1.76
N LYS A 59 -21.65 -2.22 0.55
CA LYS A 59 -22.90 -2.95 0.33
C LYS A 59 -22.86 -4.40 0.85
N CYS A 60 -21.71 -5.05 0.79
CA CYS A 60 -21.52 -6.42 1.24
C CYS A 60 -20.64 -6.52 2.50
N HIS A 61 -19.85 -5.50 2.76
CA HIS A 61 -18.86 -5.45 3.83
C HIS A 61 -19.23 -4.37 4.87
N SER A 62 -20.45 -4.41 5.37
CA SER A 62 -20.91 -3.58 6.48
C SER A 62 -22.12 -4.22 7.19
N GLY A 63 -22.52 -3.64 8.34
CA GLY A 63 -23.67 -4.09 9.11
C GLY A 63 -23.35 -5.18 10.12
N ALA A 64 -24.39 -5.85 10.64
CA ALA A 64 -24.24 -6.81 11.74
C ALA A 64 -23.45 -8.07 11.34
N GLU A 65 -23.54 -8.49 10.08
CA GLU A 65 -22.86 -9.67 9.56
C GLU A 65 -22.12 -9.36 8.25
N PRO A 66 -21.01 -8.60 8.30
CA PRO A 66 -20.27 -8.25 7.11
C PRO A 66 -19.63 -9.48 6.46
N LYS A 67 -19.73 -9.61 5.15
CA LYS A 67 -19.16 -10.76 4.43
C LYS A 67 -17.66 -10.91 4.71
N GLY A 68 -17.27 -12.14 5.02
CA GLY A 68 -15.87 -12.46 5.34
C GLY A 68 -15.37 -11.87 6.66
N ASN A 69 -16.28 -11.45 7.57
CA ASN A 69 -15.95 -10.74 8.80
C ASN A 69 -15.07 -9.49 8.55
N LEU A 70 -15.30 -8.84 7.41
CA LEU A 70 -14.57 -7.65 6.99
C LEU A 70 -15.57 -6.48 6.91
N ASP A 71 -15.63 -5.68 7.97
CA ASP A 71 -16.44 -4.46 7.99
C ASP A 71 -15.63 -3.30 7.41
N LEU A 72 -16.11 -2.74 6.31
CA LEU A 72 -15.51 -1.62 5.59
C LEU A 72 -16.31 -0.33 5.74
N SER A 73 -17.13 -0.23 6.80
CA SER A 73 -17.88 0.99 7.08
C SER A 73 -16.99 2.13 7.59
N GLY A 74 -17.31 3.35 7.18
CA GLY A 74 -16.63 4.57 7.64
C GLY A 74 -17.08 5.04 9.03
N THR A 75 -17.79 4.20 9.81
CA THR A 75 -18.22 4.56 11.17
C THR A 75 -17.02 4.87 12.04
N LEU A 76 -17.03 6.03 12.70
CA LEU A 76 -15.93 6.45 13.56
C LEU A 76 -15.82 5.55 14.80
N THR A 77 -14.59 5.24 15.17
CA THR A 77 -14.20 4.62 16.43
C THR A 77 -13.61 5.68 17.36
N GLU A 78 -12.98 5.26 18.44
CA GLU A 78 -12.31 6.19 19.34
C GLU A 78 -11.11 6.90 18.68
N LEU A 79 -10.37 6.21 17.81
CA LEU A 79 -9.14 6.73 17.20
C LEU A 79 -9.21 6.87 15.68
N PHE A 80 -9.96 6.00 15.01
CA PHE A 80 -9.98 5.90 13.56
C PHE A 80 -11.41 5.72 13.03
N ASN A 81 -11.60 4.76 12.13
CA ASN A 81 -12.90 4.23 11.74
C ASN A 81 -12.85 2.71 11.64
N VAL A 82 -14.03 2.09 11.60
CA VAL A 82 -14.19 0.63 11.63
C VAL A 82 -13.46 -0.04 10.46
N SER A 83 -13.53 0.51 9.27
CA SER A 83 -12.87 -0.08 8.10
C SER A 83 -11.35 -0.10 8.24
N TYR A 84 -10.76 0.98 8.73
CA TYR A 84 -9.32 1.08 8.94
C TYR A 84 -8.84 0.07 9.98
N GLU A 85 -9.50 0.00 11.13
CA GLU A 85 -9.17 -0.95 12.19
C GLU A 85 -9.38 -2.41 11.76
N THR A 86 -10.39 -2.67 10.92
CA THR A 86 -10.64 -4.01 10.39
C THR A 86 -9.57 -4.43 9.37
N LEU A 87 -9.11 -3.50 8.53
CA LEU A 87 -8.04 -3.76 7.56
C LEU A 87 -6.67 -3.89 8.21
N LEU A 88 -6.44 -3.17 9.31
CA LEU A 88 -5.18 -3.10 10.04
C LEU A 88 -5.32 -3.63 11.48
N PRO A 89 -5.83 -4.86 11.68
CA PRO A 89 -5.92 -5.44 13.01
C PRO A 89 -4.52 -5.59 13.62
N SER A 90 -4.44 -5.73 14.92
CA SER A 90 -3.18 -6.02 15.62
C SER A 90 -2.54 -7.36 15.20
N ASP A 91 -3.34 -8.27 14.66
CA ASP A 91 -2.87 -9.54 14.11
C ASP A 91 -2.11 -9.33 12.80
N PHE A 92 -0.81 -9.59 12.85
CA PHE A 92 0.10 -9.46 11.71
C PHE A 92 -0.30 -10.33 10.50
N GLU A 93 -0.63 -11.59 10.72
CA GLU A 93 -0.95 -12.54 9.66
C GLU A 93 -2.14 -12.03 8.82
N ARG A 94 -3.14 -11.49 9.47
CA ARG A 94 -4.31 -10.93 8.79
C ARG A 94 -3.96 -9.71 7.94
N ARG A 95 -3.20 -8.76 8.49
CA ARG A 95 -2.73 -7.57 7.76
C ARG A 95 -1.87 -7.94 6.57
N TYR A 96 -0.85 -8.77 6.80
CA TYR A 96 0.06 -9.20 5.76
C TYR A 96 -0.66 -9.96 4.65
N SER A 97 -1.59 -10.83 5.01
CA SER A 97 -2.28 -11.68 4.05
C SER A 97 -3.14 -10.92 3.05
N LEU A 98 -3.70 -9.77 3.42
CA LEU A 98 -4.56 -8.97 2.54
C LEU A 98 -3.80 -7.79 1.90
N LEU A 99 -3.10 -7.01 2.68
CA LEU A 99 -2.50 -5.75 2.25
C LEU A 99 -1.05 -5.89 1.77
N GLY A 100 -0.34 -6.93 2.18
CA GLY A 100 1.07 -7.12 1.82
C GLY A 100 2.03 -6.28 2.66
N LEU A 101 1.61 -5.85 3.85
CA LEU A 101 2.45 -5.07 4.76
C LEU A 101 3.35 -5.97 5.58
N ILE A 102 4.59 -5.54 5.78
CA ILE A 102 5.47 -6.06 6.82
C ILE A 102 5.52 -5.06 7.97
N ILE A 103 5.33 -5.60 9.17
CA ILE A 103 5.45 -4.82 10.39
C ILE A 103 6.84 -5.03 10.97
N ALA A 104 7.37 -3.99 11.58
CA ALA A 104 8.69 -3.97 12.20
C ALA A 104 8.92 -5.09 13.23
N GLU A 105 7.89 -5.68 13.78
CA GLU A 105 7.98 -6.80 14.72
C GLU A 105 8.62 -8.06 14.13
N ASN A 106 8.59 -8.20 12.82
CA ASN A 106 9.22 -9.32 12.11
C ASN A 106 10.63 -8.99 11.58
N VAL A 107 11.12 -7.80 11.82
CA VAL A 107 12.55 -7.51 11.64
C VAL A 107 13.29 -8.18 12.78
N PRO A 108 14.28 -9.03 12.50
CA PRO A 108 15.05 -9.67 13.55
C PRO A 108 15.57 -8.64 14.55
N LYS A 109 15.30 -8.84 15.85
CA LYS A 109 15.71 -7.93 16.94
C LYS A 109 17.24 -7.79 17.10
N THR A 110 18.00 -8.46 16.27
CA THR A 110 19.48 -8.58 16.31
C THR A 110 20.22 -7.53 15.49
N GLY A 111 19.54 -6.53 14.94
CA GLY A 111 20.18 -5.49 14.13
C GLY A 111 20.62 -5.94 12.72
N ASN A 112 20.45 -7.20 12.38
CA ASN A 112 20.64 -7.67 11.02
C ASN A 112 19.36 -7.41 10.23
N VAL A 113 19.44 -6.56 9.24
CA VAL A 113 18.37 -6.38 8.26
C VAL A 113 18.51 -7.48 7.23
N ASP A 114 17.58 -8.42 7.22
CA ASP A 114 17.51 -9.41 6.15
C ASP A 114 17.30 -8.72 4.81
N TYR A 115 17.99 -9.22 3.79
CA TYR A 115 17.79 -8.74 2.43
C TYR A 115 16.37 -9.08 1.96
N LEU A 116 15.57 -8.06 1.72
CA LEU A 116 14.25 -8.22 1.13
C LEU A 116 14.36 -8.09 -0.39
N PRO A 117 13.92 -9.10 -1.14
CA PRO A 117 13.87 -9.02 -2.60
C PRO A 117 13.05 -7.81 -3.06
N ALA A 118 13.40 -7.24 -4.19
CA ALA A 118 12.59 -6.17 -4.79
C ALA A 118 11.15 -6.66 -4.99
N LYS A 119 10.17 -5.78 -4.72
CA LYS A 119 8.73 -6.06 -4.84
C LYS A 119 8.20 -7.13 -3.88
N SER A 120 8.86 -7.32 -2.75
CA SER A 120 8.39 -8.27 -1.71
C SER A 120 7.41 -7.65 -0.72
N LEU A 121 7.13 -6.36 -0.82
CA LEU A 121 6.27 -5.60 0.07
C LEU A 121 5.26 -4.73 -0.68
N GLY A 122 4.26 -4.27 0.05
CA GLY A 122 3.30 -3.28 -0.42
C GLY A 122 2.35 -3.82 -1.48
N SER A 123 1.95 -2.96 -2.39
CA SER A 123 0.97 -3.25 -3.43
C SER A 123 1.34 -4.44 -4.33
N HIS A 124 2.63 -4.68 -4.54
CA HIS A 124 3.14 -5.81 -5.32
C HIS A 124 2.85 -7.19 -4.70
N THR A 125 2.58 -7.24 -3.42
CA THR A 125 2.24 -8.49 -2.70
C THR A 125 0.82 -8.48 -2.14
N SER A 126 0.09 -7.40 -2.37
CA SER A 126 -1.26 -7.20 -1.86
C SER A 126 -2.28 -8.05 -2.62
N VAL A 127 -2.96 -8.93 -1.91
CA VAL A 127 -4.09 -9.70 -2.44
C VAL A 127 -5.23 -8.74 -2.82
N LEU A 128 -5.46 -7.69 -2.05
CA LEU A 128 -6.48 -6.67 -2.33
C LEU A 128 -6.22 -5.99 -3.69
N VAL A 129 -5.00 -5.53 -3.92
CA VAL A 129 -4.63 -4.88 -5.19
C VAL A 129 -4.71 -5.87 -6.35
N ALA A 130 -4.21 -7.09 -6.17
CA ALA A 130 -4.22 -8.10 -7.22
C ALA A 130 -5.65 -8.46 -7.65
N MET A 131 -6.57 -8.69 -6.69
CA MET A 131 -7.96 -9.03 -7.02
C MET A 131 -8.70 -7.88 -7.72
N LEU A 132 -8.45 -6.62 -7.31
CA LEU A 132 -9.12 -5.45 -7.88
C LEU A 132 -8.48 -4.96 -9.18
N SER A 133 -7.25 -5.36 -9.46
CA SER A 133 -6.51 -4.94 -10.67
C SER A 133 -6.94 -5.65 -11.96
N GLN A 134 -7.91 -6.58 -11.88
CA GLN A 134 -8.36 -7.38 -13.03
C GLN A 134 -7.21 -8.11 -13.76
N GLY A 135 -6.29 -8.69 -12.97
CA GLY A 135 -5.16 -9.47 -13.49
C GLY A 135 -3.94 -8.66 -13.96
N LYS A 136 -3.97 -7.32 -13.80
CA LYS A 136 -2.81 -6.46 -14.11
C LYS A 136 -1.66 -6.66 -13.12
N VAL A 137 -1.96 -6.94 -11.85
CA VAL A 137 -0.97 -7.24 -10.81
C VAL A 137 -0.93 -8.74 -10.60
N LYS A 138 0.25 -9.32 -10.80
CA LYS A 138 0.52 -10.75 -10.58
C LYS A 138 1.37 -10.94 -9.34
N LEU A 139 0.88 -11.74 -8.42
CA LEU A 139 1.59 -12.06 -7.18
C LEU A 139 2.61 -13.18 -7.44
N ALA A 140 3.81 -13.02 -6.87
CA ALA A 140 4.87 -14.02 -6.98
C ALA A 140 4.61 -15.25 -6.08
N ASP A 141 3.97 -15.05 -4.94
CA ASP A 141 3.59 -16.14 -4.03
C ASP A 141 2.38 -16.90 -4.59
N PRO A 142 2.50 -18.23 -4.83
CA PRO A 142 1.43 -19.02 -5.44
C PRO A 142 0.14 -19.08 -4.61
N LYS A 143 0.25 -19.16 -3.28
CA LYS A 143 -0.93 -19.23 -2.39
C LYS A 143 -1.70 -17.91 -2.40
N ARG A 144 -0.98 -16.78 -2.40
CA ARG A 144 -1.58 -15.47 -2.52
C ARG A 144 -2.18 -15.23 -3.90
N ALA A 145 -1.51 -15.67 -4.95
CA ALA A 145 -2.02 -15.60 -6.31
C ALA A 145 -3.33 -16.38 -6.46
N GLU A 146 -3.39 -17.61 -5.95
CA GLU A 146 -4.61 -18.43 -5.92
C GLU A 146 -5.73 -17.76 -5.12
N ARG A 147 -5.42 -17.22 -3.94
CA ARG A 147 -6.39 -16.47 -3.12
C ARG A 147 -6.92 -15.25 -3.87
N ALA A 148 -6.03 -14.46 -4.48
CA ALA A 148 -6.42 -13.28 -5.25
C ALA A 148 -7.33 -13.65 -6.43
N ALA A 149 -7.05 -14.73 -7.13
CA ALA A 149 -7.87 -15.22 -8.23
C ALA A 149 -9.27 -15.65 -7.78
N LYS A 150 -9.36 -16.40 -6.67
CA LYS A 150 -10.66 -16.79 -6.08
C LYS A 150 -11.47 -15.56 -5.65
N LEU A 151 -10.83 -14.59 -5.02
CA LEU A 151 -11.50 -13.36 -4.63
C LEU A 151 -11.89 -12.49 -5.83
N ALA A 152 -11.07 -12.42 -6.86
CA ALA A 152 -11.38 -11.70 -8.08
C ALA A 152 -12.64 -12.25 -8.78
N GLU A 153 -12.84 -13.56 -8.78
CA GLU A 153 -14.05 -14.17 -9.36
C GLU A 153 -15.32 -13.75 -8.59
N VAL A 154 -15.26 -13.71 -7.26
CA VAL A 154 -16.37 -13.25 -6.42
C VAL A 154 -16.66 -11.76 -6.60
N HIS A 155 -15.63 -10.97 -6.94
CA HIS A 155 -15.70 -9.51 -7.09
C HIS A 155 -15.61 -9.05 -8.57
N LYS A 156 -15.89 -9.93 -9.52
CA LYS A 156 -15.74 -9.65 -10.97
C LYS A 156 -16.52 -8.45 -11.48
N ASP A 157 -17.62 -8.12 -10.83
CA ASP A 157 -18.48 -6.98 -11.18
C ASP A 157 -17.96 -5.65 -10.62
N ILE A 158 -16.96 -5.68 -9.73
CA ILE A 158 -16.35 -4.50 -9.16
C ILE A 158 -15.26 -3.99 -10.12
N LYS A 159 -15.50 -2.82 -10.68
CA LYS A 159 -14.57 -2.16 -11.61
C LYS A 159 -14.22 -0.78 -11.08
N LEU A 160 -13.06 -0.67 -10.47
CA LEU A 160 -12.53 0.60 -10.01
C LEU A 160 -12.07 1.44 -11.19
N ALA A 161 -12.27 2.75 -11.10
CA ALA A 161 -11.57 3.68 -11.98
C ALA A 161 -10.04 3.60 -11.73
N PRO A 162 -9.20 3.90 -12.74
CA PRO A 162 -7.75 3.85 -12.58
C PRO A 162 -7.23 4.68 -11.40
N GLU A 163 -7.83 5.85 -11.18
CA GLU A 163 -7.49 6.77 -10.09
C GLU A 163 -7.83 6.17 -8.72
N GLU A 164 -8.96 5.47 -8.61
CA GLU A 164 -9.39 4.83 -7.37
C GLU A 164 -8.47 3.65 -7.01
N LEU A 165 -8.09 2.85 -7.99
CA LEU A 165 -7.10 1.79 -7.78
C LEU A 165 -5.74 2.37 -7.39
N LEU A 166 -5.34 3.49 -8.00
CA LEU A 166 -4.08 4.17 -7.69
C LEU A 166 -4.10 4.74 -6.27
N LYS A 167 -5.22 5.26 -5.78
CA LYS A 167 -5.36 5.72 -4.38
C LYS A 167 -5.12 4.57 -3.40
N LEU A 168 -5.75 3.42 -3.63
CA LEU A 168 -5.51 2.22 -2.81
C LEU A 168 -4.05 1.75 -2.85
N THR A 169 -3.45 1.76 -4.04
CA THR A 169 -2.05 1.37 -4.24
C THR A 169 -1.11 2.31 -3.49
N ASN A 170 -1.30 3.62 -3.66
CA ASN A 170 -0.50 4.63 -2.97
C ASN A 170 -0.63 4.52 -1.45
N TRP A 171 -1.85 4.32 -0.95
CA TRP A 171 -2.10 4.13 0.47
C TRP A 171 -1.33 2.94 1.04
N ILE A 172 -1.38 1.78 0.37
CA ILE A 172 -0.63 0.60 0.80
C ILE A 172 0.88 0.85 0.74
N ASP A 173 1.37 1.47 -0.34
CA ASP A 173 2.81 1.71 -0.55
C ASP A 173 3.37 2.81 0.37
N THR A 174 2.52 3.65 0.94
CA THR A 174 2.87 4.62 1.99
C THR A 174 2.63 4.09 3.42
N ASN A 175 2.57 2.76 3.56
CA ASN A 175 2.42 2.07 4.85
C ASN A 175 1.07 2.30 5.54
N CYS A 176 0.00 2.42 4.75
CA CYS A 176 -1.39 2.49 5.22
C CYS A 176 -1.61 3.54 6.32
N GLN A 177 -1.14 4.76 6.12
CA GLN A 177 -1.41 5.87 7.05
C GLN A 177 -2.91 6.21 7.09
N TYR A 178 -3.38 6.66 8.27
CA TYR A 178 -4.75 7.15 8.43
C TYR A 178 -4.88 8.59 8.02
#